data_1ef2bc3b1911e9a436d77ba568b39994
#
_entry.id   1ef2bc3b1911e9a436d77ba568b39994
#
_cell.length_a   1.000
_cell.length_b   1.000
_cell.length_c   1.000
_cell.angle_alpha   90.00
_cell.angle_beta   90.00
_cell.angle_gamma   90.00
#
_symmetry.space_group_name_H-M   'P 1'
#
loop_
_entity.id
_entity.type
_entity.pdbx_description
1 polymer ?
#
loop_
_entity_poly.entity_id
_entity_poly.type
_entity_poly.pdbx_seq_one_letter_code
_entity_poly.pdbx_strand_id
1 'polypeptide(L)'
;MATGTTRGSAFQSGELLAGRRGLIMGVANDHSIAWGIAKAAAAHGAELAFTYQGDAFGRRVKPLAESLGSNLLIPCDVLDEASLDDLFATLKREWGSIDFIVHAVAYSDKNELKGRYLDTTRDNFRQTMEISCYS
;
A
#
# COMPACT_ATOMS: atom_id res chain seq x y z
N MET A 1 30.61 4.34 -31.34
CA MET A 1 30.42 4.81 -29.97
C MET A 1 28.93 4.78 -29.64
N ALA A 2 28.52 3.79 -28.90
CA ALA A 2 27.11 3.69 -28.49
C ALA A 2 26.89 4.53 -27.24
N THR A 3 26.19 5.64 -27.37
CA THR A 3 25.71 6.42 -26.23
C THR A 3 24.58 5.65 -25.57
N GLY A 4 24.88 4.96 -24.48
CA GLY A 4 23.88 4.32 -23.64
C GLY A 4 22.95 5.37 -23.04
N THR A 5 21.73 5.44 -23.54
CA THR A 5 20.67 6.22 -22.91
C THR A 5 20.29 5.52 -21.60
N THR A 6 20.84 5.98 -20.52
CA THR A 6 20.36 5.62 -19.17
C THR A 6 18.90 6.05 -19.11
N ARG A 7 17.97 5.11 -19.08
CA ARG A 7 16.57 5.42 -18.74
C ARG A 7 16.60 5.98 -17.32
N GLY A 8 16.48 7.30 -17.25
CA GLY A 8 16.38 8.00 -15.98
C GLY A 8 15.22 7.43 -15.17
N SER A 9 15.39 7.41 -13.86
CA SER A 9 14.33 7.06 -12.91
C SER A 9 13.04 7.78 -13.32
N ALA A 10 11.92 7.04 -13.38
CA ALA A 10 10.62 7.61 -13.75
C ALA A 10 10.14 8.71 -12.77
N PHE A 11 10.85 8.91 -11.66
CA PHE A 11 10.56 9.90 -10.64
C PHE A 11 11.78 10.81 -10.45
N GLN A 12 11.53 12.12 -10.43
CA GLN A 12 12.54 13.06 -9.97
C GLN A 12 12.76 12.83 -8.47
N SER A 13 13.99 12.75 -8.04
CA SER A 13 14.33 12.69 -6.62
C SER A 13 14.32 14.11 -6.02
N GLY A 14 13.99 14.22 -4.73
CA GLY A 14 13.95 15.48 -4.01
C GLY A 14 13.83 15.27 -2.51
N GLU A 15 13.60 16.32 -1.78
CA GLU A 15 13.48 16.32 -0.32
C GLU A 15 12.09 16.76 0.17
N LEU A 16 11.10 16.73 -0.73
CA LEU A 16 9.74 17.24 -0.42
C LEU A 16 9.11 16.55 0.80
N LEU A 17 9.43 15.27 1.00
CA LEU A 17 8.92 14.43 2.11
C LEU A 17 10.04 14.03 3.09
N ALA A 18 11.17 14.75 3.08
CA ALA A 18 12.27 14.46 4.00
C ALA A 18 11.80 14.53 5.47
N GLY A 19 12.08 13.47 6.24
CA GLY A 19 11.65 13.35 7.63
C GLY A 19 10.16 13.05 7.83
N ARG A 20 9.40 12.82 6.76
CA ARG A 20 8.00 12.42 6.84
C ARG A 20 7.86 10.91 6.87
N ARG A 21 6.90 10.42 7.64
CA ARG A 21 6.60 9.01 7.84
C ARG A 21 5.24 8.67 7.28
N GLY A 22 5.23 7.71 6.34
CA GLY A 22 4.02 7.32 5.62
C GLY A 22 3.71 5.84 5.73
N LEU A 23 2.43 5.52 5.96
CA LEU A 23 1.91 4.17 5.89
C LEU A 23 1.37 3.91 4.48
N ILE A 24 1.84 2.85 3.84
CA ILE A 24 1.40 2.43 2.51
C ILE A 24 0.60 1.13 2.61
N MET A 25 -0.68 1.21 2.26
CA MET A 25 -1.60 0.07 2.24
C MET A 25 -2.00 -0.27 0.80
N GLY A 26 -2.00 -1.55 0.46
CA GLY A 26 -2.49 -2.01 -0.85
C GLY A 26 -1.42 -2.37 -1.87
N VAL A 27 -0.15 -2.52 -1.46
CA VAL A 27 0.86 -3.10 -2.34
C VAL A 27 0.66 -4.61 -2.45
N ALA A 28 0.39 -5.09 -3.66
CA ALA A 28 0.28 -6.52 -3.97
C ALA A 28 1.47 -7.03 -4.79
N ASN A 29 2.03 -6.16 -5.63
CA ASN A 29 3.17 -6.42 -6.51
C ASN A 29 3.75 -5.08 -7.01
N ASP A 30 4.75 -5.16 -7.88
CA ASP A 30 5.45 -4.01 -8.50
C ASP A 30 4.61 -3.23 -9.54
N HIS A 31 3.42 -3.70 -9.86
CA HIS A 31 2.44 -3.01 -10.73
C HIS A 31 1.33 -2.30 -9.95
N SER A 32 1.27 -2.47 -8.63
CA SER A 32 0.26 -1.81 -7.79
C SER A 32 0.38 -0.29 -7.83
N ILE A 33 -0.75 0.40 -7.83
CA ILE A 33 -0.79 1.87 -7.72
C ILE A 33 -0.07 2.33 -6.44
N ALA A 34 -0.33 1.65 -5.31
CA ALA A 34 0.35 1.90 -4.05
C ALA A 34 1.87 1.80 -4.15
N TRP A 35 2.39 0.87 -4.96
CA TRP A 35 3.82 0.73 -5.21
C TRP A 35 4.41 1.93 -5.97
N GLY A 36 3.69 2.41 -6.98
CA GLY A 36 4.07 3.63 -7.69
C GLY A 36 4.16 4.85 -6.76
N ILE A 37 3.17 5.00 -5.88
CA ILE A 37 3.14 6.07 -4.88
C ILE A 37 4.28 5.91 -3.87
N ALA A 38 4.53 4.69 -3.38
CA ALA A 38 5.62 4.41 -2.44
C ALA A 38 7.00 4.77 -3.02
N LYS A 39 7.26 4.40 -4.28
CA LYS A 39 8.51 4.78 -4.98
C LYS A 39 8.67 6.30 -5.08
N ALA A 40 7.62 7.00 -5.43
CA ALA A 40 7.66 8.47 -5.53
C ALA A 40 7.91 9.11 -4.15
N ALA A 41 7.21 8.65 -3.11
CA ALA A 41 7.38 9.14 -1.75
C ALA A 41 8.81 8.89 -1.22
N ALA A 42 9.34 7.68 -1.42
CA ALA A 42 10.70 7.33 -1.03
C ALA A 42 11.75 8.17 -1.80
N ALA A 43 11.55 8.42 -3.09
CA ALA A 43 12.41 9.28 -3.90
C ALA A 43 12.46 10.73 -3.39
N HIS A 44 11.44 11.16 -2.65
CA HIS A 44 11.36 12.46 -2.00
C HIS A 44 11.71 12.43 -0.51
N GLY A 45 12.31 11.35 -0.02
CA GLY A 45 12.89 11.29 1.32
C GLY A 45 11.93 10.80 2.41
N ALA A 46 10.75 10.28 2.07
CA ALA A 46 9.84 9.70 3.05
C ALA A 46 10.38 8.40 3.64
N GLU A 47 10.18 8.20 4.94
CA GLU A 47 10.30 6.92 5.61
C GLU A 47 8.96 6.17 5.52
N LEU A 48 8.96 4.93 5.07
CA LEU A 48 7.74 4.20 4.73
C LEU A 48 7.56 2.94 5.57
N ALA A 49 6.31 2.65 5.95
CA ALA A 49 5.85 1.38 6.45
C ALA A 49 4.84 0.78 5.46
N PHE A 50 4.79 -0.54 5.40
CA PHE A 50 3.90 -1.25 4.47
C PHE A 50 3.00 -2.22 5.23
N THR A 51 1.79 -2.42 4.73
CA THR A 51 0.91 -3.50 5.19
C THR A 51 0.78 -4.59 4.16
N TYR A 52 0.40 -5.77 4.63
CA TYR A 52 0.04 -6.90 3.78
C TYR A 52 -1.05 -7.73 4.45
N GLN A 53 -1.87 -8.41 3.63
CA GLN A 53 -2.88 -9.35 4.10
C GLN A 53 -2.49 -10.78 3.73
N GLY A 54 -2.12 -11.59 4.73
CA GLY A 54 -1.75 -12.99 4.55
C GLY A 54 -0.34 -13.21 4.01
N ASP A 55 0.21 -14.38 4.30
CA ASP A 55 1.61 -14.73 4.06
C ASP A 55 2.03 -14.68 2.58
N ALA A 56 1.10 -14.99 1.67
CA ALA A 56 1.39 -14.98 0.24
C ALA A 56 1.72 -13.56 -0.26
N PHE A 57 0.99 -12.55 0.22
CA PHE A 57 1.29 -11.15 -0.07
C PHE A 57 2.52 -10.66 0.69
N GLY A 58 2.68 -11.06 1.95
CA GLY A 58 3.86 -10.70 2.75
C GLY A 58 5.16 -11.08 2.06
N ARG A 59 5.24 -12.28 1.48
CA ARG A 59 6.42 -12.74 0.73
C ARG A 59 6.72 -11.91 -0.53
N ARG A 60 5.70 -11.32 -1.16
CA ARG A 60 5.87 -10.47 -2.34
C ARG A 60 6.20 -9.03 -1.98
N VAL A 61 5.58 -8.52 -0.92
CA VAL A 61 5.74 -7.11 -0.49
C VAL A 61 7.07 -6.90 0.21
N LYS A 62 7.57 -7.89 0.94
CA LYS A 62 8.83 -7.78 1.70
C LYS A 62 10.02 -7.30 0.86
N PRO A 63 10.39 -7.95 -0.26
CA PRO A 63 11.54 -7.49 -1.05
C PRO A 63 11.30 -6.11 -1.66
N LEU A 64 10.06 -5.75 -1.96
CA LEU A 64 9.71 -4.43 -2.46
C LEU A 64 9.92 -3.36 -1.38
N ALA A 65 9.42 -3.59 -0.17
CA ALA A 65 9.61 -2.69 0.97
C ALA A 65 11.10 -2.50 1.28
N GLU A 66 11.86 -3.59 1.35
CA GLU A 66 13.30 -3.57 1.60
C GLU A 66 14.07 -2.78 0.50
N SER A 67 13.64 -2.85 -0.75
CA SER A 67 14.25 -2.08 -1.84
C SER A 67 14.11 -0.56 -1.69
N LEU A 68 13.14 -0.10 -0.91
CA LEU A 68 12.96 1.30 -0.54
C LEU A 68 13.51 1.64 0.85
N GLY A 69 14.28 0.72 1.46
CA GLY A 69 14.87 0.92 2.78
C GLY A 69 13.90 0.75 3.94
N SER A 70 12.70 0.22 3.71
CA SER A 70 11.73 -0.03 4.77
C SER A 70 11.92 -1.39 5.40
N ASN A 71 12.02 -1.41 6.73
CA ASN A 71 12.03 -2.62 7.54
C ASN A 71 10.70 -2.84 8.28
N LEU A 72 9.73 -1.94 8.08
CA LEU A 72 8.46 -1.96 8.78
C LEU A 72 7.37 -2.52 7.87
N LEU A 73 7.14 -3.81 7.99
CA LEU A 73 6.14 -4.57 7.24
C LEU A 73 5.19 -5.23 8.23
N ILE A 74 3.92 -4.81 8.25
CA ILE A 74 2.95 -5.14 9.28
C ILE A 74 1.77 -5.89 8.66
N PRO A 75 1.38 -7.07 9.18
CA PRO A 75 0.16 -7.72 8.74
C PRO A 75 -1.06 -6.88 9.09
N CYS A 76 -2.00 -6.76 8.17
CA CYS A 76 -3.24 -6.02 8.40
C CYS A 76 -4.37 -6.58 7.52
N ASP A 77 -5.46 -6.95 8.18
CA ASP A 77 -6.75 -7.20 7.55
C ASP A 77 -7.69 -6.05 7.90
N VAL A 78 -8.10 -5.27 6.90
CA VAL A 78 -8.95 -4.10 7.10
C VAL A 78 -10.38 -4.43 7.55
N LEU A 79 -10.79 -5.69 7.46
CA LEU A 79 -12.07 -6.17 8.00
C LEU A 79 -12.00 -6.56 9.47
N ASP A 80 -10.80 -6.65 10.05
CA ASP A 80 -10.57 -7.02 11.43
C ASP A 80 -10.08 -5.81 12.24
N GLU A 81 -10.96 -5.28 13.11
CA GLU A 81 -10.65 -4.13 13.95
C GLU A 81 -9.43 -4.38 14.86
N ALA A 82 -9.27 -5.60 15.37
CA ALA A 82 -8.10 -5.94 16.20
C ALA A 82 -6.80 -5.87 15.38
N SER A 83 -6.85 -6.27 14.12
CA SER A 83 -5.71 -6.14 13.18
C SER A 83 -5.34 -4.68 12.92
N LEU A 84 -6.35 -3.80 12.79
CA LEU A 84 -6.13 -2.36 12.64
C LEU A 84 -5.53 -1.75 13.93
N ASP A 85 -6.05 -2.11 15.09
CA ASP A 85 -5.53 -1.66 16.37
C ASP A 85 -4.06 -2.07 16.56
N ASP A 86 -3.71 -3.32 16.23
CA ASP A 86 -2.34 -3.83 16.29
C ASP A 86 -1.40 -3.09 15.31
N LEU A 87 -1.89 -2.77 14.11
CA LEU A 87 -1.16 -1.97 13.13
C LEU A 87 -0.78 -0.60 13.72
N PHE A 88 -1.76 0.13 14.23
CA PHE A 88 -1.51 1.48 14.78
C PHE A 88 -0.73 1.44 16.10
N ALA A 89 -0.92 0.44 16.94
CA ALA A 89 -0.10 0.23 18.12
C ALA A 89 1.38 -0.01 17.77
N THR A 90 1.63 -0.78 16.71
CA THR A 90 2.97 -1.03 16.19
C THR A 90 3.60 0.26 15.65
N LEU A 91 2.88 1.01 14.81
CA LEU A 91 3.37 2.29 14.29
C LEU A 91 3.66 3.30 15.41
N LYS A 92 2.80 3.36 16.42
CA LYS A 92 3.01 4.22 17.59
C LYS A 92 4.27 3.84 18.37
N ARG A 93 4.52 2.55 18.53
CA ARG A 93 5.71 2.04 19.24
C ARG A 93 7.00 2.33 18.47
N GLU A 94 6.99 2.10 17.14
CA GLU A 94 8.19 2.20 16.30
C GLU A 94 8.49 3.66 15.89
N TRP A 95 7.47 4.45 15.61
CA TRP A 95 7.59 5.80 15.07
C TRP A 95 7.04 6.91 15.96
N GLY A 96 6.10 6.59 16.86
CA GLY A 96 5.38 7.57 17.68
C GLY A 96 4.28 8.32 16.93
N SER A 97 4.50 8.69 15.68
CA SER A 97 3.53 9.38 14.81
C SER A 97 3.72 9.01 13.35
N ILE A 98 2.68 9.25 12.57
CA ILE A 98 2.70 9.17 11.10
C ILE A 98 2.24 10.50 10.52
N ASP A 99 2.77 10.87 9.33
CA ASP A 99 2.43 12.10 8.66
C ASP A 99 1.38 11.90 7.56
N PHE A 100 1.35 10.72 6.94
CA PHE A 100 0.37 10.42 5.89
C PHE A 100 0.07 8.91 5.78
N ILE A 101 -1.10 8.62 5.23
CA ILE A 101 -1.54 7.26 4.90
C ILE A 101 -1.91 7.21 3.42
N VAL A 102 -1.45 6.19 2.74
CA VAL A 102 -1.91 5.81 1.40
C VAL A 102 -2.81 4.60 1.55
N HIS A 103 -4.11 4.83 1.51
CA HIS A 103 -5.13 3.79 1.50
C HIS A 103 -5.47 3.43 0.05
N ALA A 104 -4.82 2.39 -0.47
CA ALA A 104 -5.03 1.89 -1.83
C ALA A 104 -5.50 0.43 -1.82
N VAL A 105 -6.40 0.14 -0.88
CA VAL A 105 -7.03 -1.18 -0.71
C VAL A 105 -8.38 -1.16 -1.40
N ALA A 106 -8.64 -2.18 -2.22
CA ALA A 106 -9.93 -2.39 -2.84
C ALA A 106 -10.21 -3.88 -3.01
N TYR A 107 -11.46 -4.25 -2.88
CA TYR A 107 -11.92 -5.60 -3.14
C TYR A 107 -13.35 -5.58 -3.69
N SER A 108 -13.61 -6.47 -4.63
CA SER A 108 -14.96 -6.89 -5.04
C SER A 108 -14.90 -8.33 -5.52
N ASP A 109 -16.00 -9.07 -5.39
CA ASP A 109 -16.05 -10.44 -5.93
C ASP A 109 -15.91 -10.39 -7.46
N LYS A 110 -14.84 -11.02 -7.96
CA LYS A 110 -14.54 -11.06 -9.40
C LYS A 110 -15.66 -11.66 -10.25
N ASN A 111 -16.48 -12.54 -9.66
CA ASN A 111 -17.59 -13.16 -10.36
C ASN A 111 -18.73 -12.17 -10.60
N GLU A 112 -18.84 -11.15 -9.77
CA GLU A 112 -19.82 -10.07 -9.89
C GLU A 112 -19.31 -8.85 -10.66
N LEU A 113 -18.06 -8.87 -11.12
CA LEU A 113 -17.51 -7.86 -12.01
C LEU A 113 -17.86 -8.10 -13.49
N LYS A 114 -18.65 -9.15 -13.77
CA LYS A 114 -19.13 -9.50 -15.11
C LYS A 114 -20.62 -9.26 -15.21
N GLY A 115 -21.08 -8.87 -16.41
CA GLY A 115 -22.50 -8.63 -16.65
C GLY A 115 -22.89 -7.18 -16.39
N ARG A 116 -24.17 -6.98 -16.04
CA ARG A 116 -24.72 -5.63 -15.83
C ARG A 116 -24.47 -5.19 -14.38
N TYR A 117 -24.19 -3.92 -14.20
CA TYR A 117 -24.06 -3.32 -12.86
C TYR A 117 -25.29 -3.56 -11.96
N LEU A 118 -26.48 -3.59 -12.55
CA LEU A 118 -27.73 -3.83 -11.82
C LEU A 118 -27.84 -5.24 -11.21
N ASP A 119 -27.03 -6.18 -11.65
CA ASP A 119 -27.05 -7.56 -11.18
C ASP A 119 -26.16 -7.76 -9.93
N THR A 120 -25.47 -6.69 -9.46
CA THR A 120 -24.68 -6.71 -8.23
C THR A 120 -25.55 -7.05 -7.03
N THR A 121 -25.12 -8.06 -6.27
CA THR A 121 -25.83 -8.44 -5.03
C THR A 121 -25.60 -7.41 -3.92
N ARG A 122 -26.56 -7.35 -2.98
CA ARG A 122 -26.44 -6.49 -1.79
C ARG A 122 -25.20 -6.83 -0.97
N ASP A 123 -24.90 -8.11 -0.82
CA ASP A 123 -23.79 -8.56 0.01
C ASP A 123 -22.44 -8.21 -0.60
N ASN A 124 -22.27 -8.40 -1.91
CA ASN A 124 -21.06 -7.96 -2.59
C ASN A 124 -20.91 -6.44 -2.56
N PHE A 125 -22.00 -5.68 -2.73
CA PHE A 125 -21.97 -4.23 -2.63
C PHE A 125 -21.50 -3.77 -1.23
N ARG A 126 -22.06 -4.35 -0.18
CA ARG A 126 -21.67 -4.03 1.21
C ARG A 126 -20.20 -4.35 1.44
N GLN A 127 -19.73 -5.55 1.11
CA GLN A 127 -18.34 -5.95 1.29
C GLN A 127 -17.38 -5.07 0.47
N THR A 128 -17.75 -4.76 -0.77
CA THR A 128 -16.94 -3.87 -1.62
C THR A 128 -16.79 -2.49 -0.99
N MET A 129 -17.87 -1.90 -0.49
CA MET A 129 -17.84 -0.59 0.15
C MET A 129 -17.10 -0.60 1.49
N GLU A 130 -17.29 -1.65 2.27
CA GLU A 130 -16.63 -1.80 3.57
C GLU A 130 -15.11 -1.86 3.41
N ILE A 131 -14.60 -2.67 2.49
CA ILE A 131 -13.16 -2.80 2.25
C ILE A 131 -12.59 -1.60 1.50
N SER A 132 -13.28 -1.13 0.45
CA SER A 132 -12.70 -0.18 -0.50
C SER A 132 -12.90 1.28 -0.12
N CYS A 133 -13.85 1.59 0.76
CA CYS A 133 -14.20 2.94 1.12
C CYS A 133 -14.18 3.21 2.63
N TYR A 134 -14.71 2.29 3.44
CA TYR A 134 -14.88 2.53 4.87
C TYR A 134 -13.62 2.23 5.68
N SER A 135 -12.92 1.16 5.35
CA SER A 135 -11.76 0.64 6.11
C SER A 135 -10.56 1.62 6.32
#